data_13abd0b3dd254e8af8ec2509fd4f6a7e
#
_entry.id   13abd0b3dd254e8af8ec2509fd4f6a7e
#
_cell.length_a   1.000
_cell.length_b   1.000
_cell.length_c   1.000
_cell.angle_alpha   90.00
_cell.angle_beta   90.00
_cell.angle_gamma   90.00
#
_symmetry.space_group_name_H-M   'P 1'
#
loop_
_entity.id
_entity.type
_entity.pdbx_description
1 polymer ?
#
loop_
_entity_poly.entity_id
_entity_poly.type
_entity_poly.pdbx_seq_one_letter_code
_entity_poly.pdbx_strand_id
1 'polypeptide(L)'
;MAHPRSALSVFTSALALFAVLSCGTAAPRVIRPGFATTAPATQPTAFRFAPIFTNNMVLQRDVPLPIFGTARPDDVVTITLLDQTREVVADKSGKWIAHFNPIQAGGPYQITLIGYEHGANRTITLTNVLAGEVWVCSGQSNMELLVKQCSNPDLEIKSANHPRIRINSSSPSFVKASGREWVECTPQCIPNCSAVAYFFGRELNADLNVPIGLVVRAVGGTVIKQWAPKSGEWIENDPELKPLNDDWKRSLELYPTSRKAYSAWQATTRQSKAGSALTGAPPVPFDPQRWGGIYDGQITPLQPFAIRGVIWYQGETDARNGREDDQRSTLPRMIRAWRKAWGEGEFPFLLVQLANDWGGSGFNKPPILPATPPDNQHWPWVREAQAIACKLIPNTAMACTIDLGGKIHFPGKQDVARRLARVAESQVYHLPIVANGPTYESMEDEGNAIRLNFTSVGHGLLTHD
;
A
#
# COMPACT_ATOMS: atom_id res chain seq x y z
N MET A 1 39.85 56.03 -12.37
CA MET A 1 39.14 57.19 -12.94
C MET A 1 37.64 56.94 -12.77
N ALA A 2 37.12 57.70 -11.88
CA ALA A 2 35.85 58.42 -11.88
C ALA A 2 34.55 57.59 -11.77
N HIS A 3 33.98 57.57 -10.58
CA HIS A 3 32.54 57.71 -10.28
C HIS A 3 32.00 59.06 -10.76
N PRO A 4 30.69 59.31 -10.95
CA PRO A 4 29.78 59.46 -9.79
C PRO A 4 28.28 59.16 -9.95
N ARG A 5 27.60 59.00 -8.80
CA ARG A 5 26.42 59.68 -8.21
C ARG A 5 25.05 59.51 -8.86
N SER A 6 24.14 58.91 -8.20
CA SER A 6 23.12 59.33 -7.19
C SER A 6 21.90 60.12 -7.75
N ALA A 7 20.68 59.60 -7.52
CA ALA A 7 19.51 60.41 -7.26
C ALA A 7 18.50 59.72 -6.36
N LEU A 8 18.27 60.35 -5.26
CA LEU A 8 17.31 60.17 -4.19
C LEU A 8 15.98 60.84 -4.66
N SER A 9 14.82 60.27 -4.42
CA SER A 9 13.62 61.06 -4.26
C SER A 9 12.65 60.44 -3.24
N VAL A 10 12.18 61.30 -2.48
CA VAL A 10 11.59 61.34 -1.18
C VAL A 10 10.06 61.58 -1.29
N PHE A 11 9.33 61.00 -0.33
CA PHE A 11 8.01 61.36 0.24
C PHE A 11 6.71 61.22 -0.58
N THR A 12 5.77 60.48 0.03
CA THR A 12 4.67 61.16 0.79
C THR A 12 3.90 60.21 1.70
N SER A 13 3.77 60.60 2.94
CA SER A 13 2.93 60.00 4.00
C SER A 13 1.44 60.28 3.69
N ALA A 14 0.59 59.28 3.93
CA ALA A 14 -0.84 59.47 4.13
C ALA A 14 -1.28 58.81 5.43
N LEU A 15 -1.66 59.65 6.38
CA LEU A 15 -2.37 59.34 7.62
C LEU A 15 -3.71 58.68 7.27
N ALA A 16 -4.07 57.56 7.82
CA ALA A 16 -5.44 57.07 7.84
C ALA A 16 -5.87 56.69 9.27
N LEU A 17 -6.97 57.28 9.60
CA LEU A 17 -7.73 57.32 10.84
C LEU A 17 -7.97 55.91 11.45
N PHE A 18 -7.73 55.75 12.77
CA PHE A 18 -8.24 54.66 13.57
C PHE A 18 -9.74 54.78 13.80
N ALA A 19 -10.51 53.81 13.29
CA ALA A 19 -11.87 53.56 13.74
C ALA A 19 -11.82 52.33 14.67
N VAL A 20 -12.09 52.58 15.96
CA VAL A 20 -12.27 51.54 16.98
C VAL A 20 -13.63 50.90 16.77
N LEU A 21 -13.68 49.69 16.25
CA LEU A 21 -14.87 48.85 16.27
C LEU A 21 -14.72 47.85 17.42
N SER A 22 -15.63 47.99 18.40
CA SER A 22 -15.82 47.07 19.52
C SER A 22 -16.12 45.66 19.02
N CYS A 23 -15.21 44.74 19.26
CA CYS A 23 -15.40 43.33 19.00
C CYS A 23 -16.19 42.69 20.16
N GLY A 24 -17.46 42.43 19.91
CA GLY A 24 -18.29 41.62 20.79
C GLY A 24 -17.78 40.16 20.75
N THR A 25 -17.44 39.63 21.91
CA THR A 25 -17.05 38.22 22.07
C THR A 25 -18.25 37.31 21.82
N ALA A 26 -18.35 36.76 20.63
CA ALA A 26 -19.24 35.63 20.36
C ALA A 26 -18.59 34.35 20.92
N ALA A 27 -19.27 33.71 21.87
CA ALA A 27 -18.89 32.39 22.37
C ALA A 27 -18.79 31.36 21.24
N PRO A 28 -17.84 30.41 21.31
CA PRO A 28 -17.70 29.39 20.27
C PRO A 28 -18.95 28.50 20.25
N ARG A 29 -19.66 28.51 19.12
CA ARG A 29 -20.72 27.52 18.85
C ARG A 29 -20.10 26.14 18.87
N VAL A 30 -20.42 25.35 19.88
CA VAL A 30 -20.20 23.91 19.93
C VAL A 30 -21.07 23.31 18.81
N ILE A 31 -20.47 22.98 17.68
CA ILE A 31 -21.10 22.14 16.69
C ILE A 31 -21.13 20.73 17.29
N ARG A 32 -22.28 20.34 17.84
CA ARG A 32 -22.56 18.94 18.16
C ARG A 32 -22.52 18.19 16.82
N PRO A 33 -21.71 17.14 16.66
CA PRO A 33 -21.84 16.26 15.53
C PRO A 33 -23.23 15.62 15.63
N GLY A 34 -24.12 15.99 14.72
CA GLY A 34 -25.37 15.28 14.52
C GLY A 34 -25.00 13.83 14.21
N PHE A 35 -25.49 12.88 15.01
CA PHE A 35 -25.51 11.49 14.61
C PHE A 35 -26.22 11.47 13.25
N ALA A 36 -25.46 11.17 12.20
CA ALA A 36 -26.03 10.89 10.91
C ALA A 36 -26.91 9.65 11.10
N THR A 37 -28.22 9.88 11.20
CA THR A 37 -29.20 8.84 10.91
C THR A 37 -28.76 8.30 9.56
N THR A 38 -28.47 7.00 9.49
CA THR A 38 -28.19 6.29 8.25
C THR A 38 -29.34 6.60 7.31
N ALA A 39 -29.11 7.53 6.37
CA ALA A 39 -29.98 7.70 5.24
C ALA A 39 -30.11 6.31 4.60
N PRO A 40 -31.28 5.87 4.20
CA PRO A 40 -31.42 4.61 3.48
C PRO A 40 -30.42 4.67 2.33
N ALA A 41 -29.60 3.61 2.21
CA ALA A 41 -28.59 3.52 1.16
C ALA A 41 -29.29 3.84 -0.16
N THR A 42 -28.92 4.97 -0.77
CA THR A 42 -29.46 5.33 -2.09
C THR A 42 -29.10 4.18 -3.01
N GLN A 43 -30.11 3.47 -3.50
CA GLN A 43 -29.89 2.30 -4.33
C GLN A 43 -29.03 2.72 -5.53
N PRO A 44 -28.00 1.93 -5.89
CA PRO A 44 -27.20 2.23 -7.05
C PRO A 44 -28.13 2.26 -8.27
N THR A 45 -28.29 3.42 -8.86
CA THR A 45 -29.14 3.59 -10.05
C THR A 45 -28.35 3.45 -11.34
N ALA A 46 -27.02 3.45 -11.26
CA ALA A 46 -26.15 3.45 -12.41
C ALA A 46 -25.79 2.04 -12.87
N PHE A 47 -26.15 1.73 -14.10
CA PHE A 47 -25.71 0.54 -14.83
C PHE A 47 -24.25 0.68 -15.23
N ARG A 48 -23.34 -0.10 -14.60
CA ARG A 48 -21.88 -0.01 -14.86
C ARG A 48 -21.11 -1.20 -14.29
N PHE A 49 -19.92 -1.40 -14.80
CA PHE A 49 -18.87 -2.18 -14.13
C PHE A 49 -18.40 -1.51 -12.84
N ALA A 50 -17.81 -2.30 -11.92
CA ALA A 50 -17.08 -1.74 -10.79
C ALA A 50 -15.87 -0.91 -11.28
N PRO A 51 -15.42 0.12 -10.53
CA PRO A 51 -14.40 1.08 -10.98
C PRO A 51 -13.04 0.48 -11.37
N ILE A 52 -12.74 -0.74 -10.95
CA ILE A 52 -11.49 -1.42 -11.33
C ILE A 52 -11.51 -1.92 -12.76
N PHE A 53 -12.69 -2.15 -13.35
CA PHE A 53 -12.85 -2.59 -14.73
C PHE A 53 -12.91 -1.38 -15.65
N THR A 54 -11.83 -1.12 -16.37
CA THR A 54 -11.75 -0.08 -17.40
C THR A 54 -10.99 -0.60 -18.62
N ASN A 55 -10.95 0.17 -19.70
CA ASN A 55 -10.09 -0.13 -20.84
C ASN A 55 -8.63 -0.36 -20.38
N ASN A 56 -7.88 -1.07 -21.17
CA ASN A 56 -6.45 -1.36 -20.94
C ASN A 56 -6.14 -2.22 -19.71
N MET A 57 -7.14 -2.76 -18.99
CA MET A 57 -6.89 -3.58 -17.79
C MET A 57 -6.22 -4.92 -18.11
N VAL A 58 -5.67 -5.53 -17.07
CA VAL A 58 -5.25 -6.93 -17.08
C VAL A 58 -6.20 -7.72 -16.19
N LEU A 59 -6.72 -8.83 -16.70
CA LEU A 59 -7.42 -9.85 -15.92
C LEU A 59 -6.43 -10.91 -15.44
N GLN A 60 -6.63 -11.46 -14.24
CA GLN A 60 -5.80 -12.56 -13.75
C GLN A 60 -6.04 -13.82 -14.58
N ARG A 61 -4.99 -14.42 -15.11
CA ARG A 61 -5.04 -15.70 -15.84
C ARG A 61 -5.16 -16.90 -14.91
N ASP A 62 -5.59 -18.05 -15.47
CA ASP A 62 -5.55 -19.38 -14.87
C ASP A 62 -6.37 -19.55 -13.56
N VAL A 63 -7.26 -18.62 -13.26
CA VAL A 63 -8.19 -18.69 -12.13
C VAL A 63 -9.60 -18.28 -12.55
N PRO A 64 -10.66 -18.66 -11.81
CA PRO A 64 -12.00 -18.14 -12.06
C PRO A 64 -12.02 -16.61 -12.01
N LEU A 65 -12.75 -15.99 -12.94
CA LEU A 65 -12.78 -14.54 -13.08
C LEU A 65 -14.14 -13.98 -12.61
N PRO A 66 -14.21 -13.35 -11.43
CA PRO A 66 -15.37 -12.58 -11.02
C PRO A 66 -15.36 -11.22 -11.75
N ILE A 67 -16.40 -10.96 -12.55
CA ILE A 67 -16.66 -9.65 -13.14
C ILE A 67 -17.93 -9.11 -12.48
N PHE A 68 -17.87 -7.89 -11.95
CA PHE A 68 -18.90 -7.35 -11.11
C PHE A 68 -19.15 -5.85 -11.32
N GLY A 69 -20.29 -5.39 -10.81
CA GLY A 69 -20.68 -4.00 -10.95
C GLY A 69 -21.99 -3.67 -10.27
N THR A 70 -22.67 -2.66 -10.79
CA THR A 70 -23.97 -2.22 -10.28
C THR A 70 -24.99 -2.06 -11.41
N ALA A 71 -26.27 -2.27 -11.07
CA ALA A 71 -27.44 -1.99 -11.88
C ALA A 71 -28.61 -1.68 -10.94
N ARG A 72 -29.79 -1.41 -11.45
CA ARG A 72 -30.97 -1.33 -10.59
C ARG A 72 -31.27 -2.70 -9.99
N PRO A 73 -31.75 -2.77 -8.75
CA PRO A 73 -32.20 -4.04 -8.16
C PRO A 73 -33.15 -4.79 -9.10
N ASP A 74 -32.96 -6.10 -9.16
CA ASP A 74 -33.70 -7.02 -9.99
C ASP A 74 -33.50 -6.85 -11.52
N ASP A 75 -32.69 -5.90 -11.99
CA ASP A 75 -32.31 -5.81 -13.41
C ASP A 75 -31.43 -7.01 -13.81
N VAL A 76 -31.70 -7.54 -14.98
CA VAL A 76 -30.86 -8.55 -15.62
C VAL A 76 -29.75 -7.88 -16.40
N VAL A 77 -28.52 -8.35 -16.21
CA VAL A 77 -27.36 -7.92 -16.98
C VAL A 77 -26.68 -9.10 -17.66
N THR A 78 -26.26 -8.89 -18.89
CA THR A 78 -25.55 -9.89 -19.69
C THR A 78 -24.13 -9.45 -19.92
N ILE A 79 -23.15 -10.30 -19.58
CA ILE A 79 -21.74 -10.04 -19.72
C ILE A 79 -21.13 -11.06 -20.68
N THR A 80 -20.35 -10.59 -21.65
CA THR A 80 -19.62 -11.44 -22.60
C THR A 80 -18.14 -11.17 -22.54
N LEU A 81 -17.35 -12.24 -22.38
CA LEU A 81 -15.89 -12.26 -22.45
C LEU A 81 -15.46 -13.45 -23.30
N LEU A 82 -14.79 -13.20 -24.43
CA LEU A 82 -14.45 -14.22 -25.40
C LEU A 82 -15.69 -14.99 -25.88
N ASP A 83 -15.69 -16.31 -25.82
CA ASP A 83 -16.78 -17.23 -26.12
C ASP A 83 -17.76 -17.46 -24.96
N GLN A 84 -17.49 -16.84 -23.79
CA GLN A 84 -18.28 -17.03 -22.60
C GLN A 84 -19.28 -15.89 -22.41
N THR A 85 -20.55 -16.22 -22.27
CA THR A 85 -21.62 -15.28 -21.90
C THR A 85 -22.24 -15.69 -20.56
N ARG A 86 -22.51 -14.71 -19.70
CA ARG A 86 -23.17 -14.87 -18.41
C ARG A 86 -24.33 -13.90 -18.30
N GLU A 87 -25.44 -14.40 -17.81
CA GLU A 87 -26.61 -13.59 -17.45
C GLU A 87 -26.81 -13.67 -15.95
N VAL A 88 -26.91 -12.54 -15.28
CA VAL A 88 -27.04 -12.43 -13.82
C VAL A 88 -28.04 -11.34 -13.45
N VAL A 89 -28.67 -11.49 -12.29
CA VAL A 89 -29.62 -10.52 -11.74
C VAL A 89 -28.93 -9.69 -10.66
N ALA A 90 -29.12 -8.38 -10.71
CA ALA A 90 -28.64 -7.49 -9.65
C ALA A 90 -29.44 -7.75 -8.36
N ASP A 91 -28.75 -7.86 -7.23
CA ASP A 91 -29.35 -8.09 -5.92
C ASP A 91 -30.15 -6.88 -5.43
N LYS A 92 -30.78 -7.00 -4.24
CA LYS A 92 -31.56 -5.92 -3.62
C LYS A 92 -30.75 -4.66 -3.30
N SER A 93 -29.43 -4.76 -3.23
CA SER A 93 -28.52 -3.61 -3.11
C SER A 93 -28.07 -3.02 -4.45
N GLY A 94 -28.52 -3.62 -5.56
CA GLY A 94 -28.16 -3.24 -6.92
C GLY A 94 -26.77 -3.72 -7.34
N LYS A 95 -26.19 -4.71 -6.66
CA LYS A 95 -24.90 -5.30 -7.03
C LYS A 95 -25.13 -6.55 -7.88
N TRP A 96 -24.26 -6.76 -8.85
CA TRP A 96 -24.22 -7.98 -9.64
C TRP A 96 -22.80 -8.52 -9.73
N ILE A 97 -22.66 -9.83 -9.84
CA ILE A 97 -21.41 -10.55 -10.05
C ILE A 97 -21.63 -11.73 -10.99
N ALA A 98 -20.76 -11.85 -12.00
CA ALA A 98 -20.73 -12.94 -12.95
C ALA A 98 -19.39 -13.67 -12.87
N HIS A 99 -19.41 -15.00 -12.81
CA HIS A 99 -18.20 -15.81 -12.73
C HIS A 99 -17.89 -16.43 -14.09
N PHE A 100 -16.69 -16.17 -14.60
CA PHE A 100 -16.17 -16.73 -15.85
C PHE A 100 -15.15 -17.82 -15.57
N ASN A 101 -15.04 -18.77 -16.50
CA ASN A 101 -13.98 -19.78 -16.43
C ASN A 101 -12.61 -19.14 -16.61
N PRO A 102 -11.55 -19.77 -16.09
CA PRO A 102 -10.19 -19.33 -16.30
C PRO A 102 -9.86 -19.09 -17.78
N ILE A 103 -9.07 -18.06 -18.05
CA ILE A 103 -8.54 -17.75 -19.38
C ILE A 103 -7.01 -17.78 -19.36
N GLN A 104 -6.40 -18.10 -20.49
CA GLN A 104 -4.95 -18.12 -20.64
C GLN A 104 -4.39 -16.72 -20.85
N ALA A 105 -3.07 -16.53 -20.60
CA ALA A 105 -2.40 -15.27 -20.89
C ALA A 105 -2.54 -14.90 -22.37
N GLY A 106 -2.84 -13.64 -22.65
CA GLY A 106 -3.02 -13.15 -24.02
C GLY A 106 -3.79 -11.86 -24.12
N GLY A 107 -4.37 -11.64 -25.28
CA GLY A 107 -5.14 -10.44 -25.61
C GLY A 107 -4.56 -9.72 -26.85
N PRO A 108 -5.08 -8.54 -27.24
CA PRO A 108 -6.15 -7.81 -26.53
C PRO A 108 -7.56 -8.41 -26.72
N TYR A 109 -8.33 -8.42 -25.65
CA TYR A 109 -9.72 -8.87 -25.62
C TYR A 109 -10.68 -7.70 -25.44
N GLN A 110 -11.99 -8.01 -25.57
CA GLN A 110 -13.07 -7.10 -25.23
C GLN A 110 -14.00 -7.75 -24.19
N ILE A 111 -14.58 -6.91 -23.33
CA ILE A 111 -15.65 -7.32 -22.41
C ILE A 111 -16.85 -6.44 -22.71
N THR A 112 -18.00 -7.07 -22.93
CA THR A 112 -19.25 -6.34 -23.20
C THR A 112 -20.22 -6.58 -22.06
N LEU A 113 -20.85 -5.52 -21.58
CA LEU A 113 -21.92 -5.52 -20.59
C LEU A 113 -23.17 -4.94 -21.24
N ILE A 114 -24.25 -5.72 -21.26
CA ILE A 114 -25.54 -5.32 -21.80
C ILE A 114 -26.57 -5.36 -20.67
N GLY A 115 -27.41 -4.35 -20.58
CA GLY A 115 -28.48 -4.25 -19.60
C GLY A 115 -29.45 -3.14 -19.97
N TYR A 116 -30.37 -2.85 -19.05
CA TYR A 116 -31.42 -1.88 -19.27
C TYR A 116 -31.22 -0.64 -18.39
N GLU A 117 -31.20 0.55 -18.98
CA GLU A 117 -31.06 1.81 -18.26
C GLU A 117 -31.92 2.90 -18.90
N HIS A 118 -32.66 3.66 -18.10
CA HIS A 118 -33.52 4.77 -18.55
C HIS A 118 -34.53 4.43 -19.66
N GLY A 119 -35.06 3.21 -19.63
CA GLY A 119 -36.09 2.80 -20.61
C GLY A 119 -35.52 2.23 -21.92
N ALA A 120 -34.23 2.02 -22.03
CA ALA A 120 -33.53 1.50 -23.21
C ALA A 120 -32.44 0.48 -22.88
N ASN A 121 -32.17 -0.40 -23.83
CA ASN A 121 -31.01 -1.25 -23.79
C ASN A 121 -29.74 -0.40 -23.90
N ARG A 122 -28.77 -0.67 -23.02
CA ARG A 122 -27.47 -0.02 -23.03
C ARG A 122 -26.37 -1.06 -23.11
N THR A 123 -25.33 -0.73 -23.88
CA THR A 123 -24.14 -1.57 -24.01
C THR A 123 -22.92 -0.75 -23.57
N ILE A 124 -22.08 -1.36 -22.72
CA ILE A 124 -20.79 -0.84 -22.32
C ILE A 124 -19.73 -1.86 -22.78
N THR A 125 -18.74 -1.41 -23.54
CA THR A 125 -17.65 -2.25 -24.03
C THR A 125 -16.34 -1.76 -23.48
N LEU A 126 -15.60 -2.63 -22.82
CA LEU A 126 -14.22 -2.40 -22.41
C LEU A 126 -13.29 -3.05 -23.44
N THR A 127 -12.30 -2.30 -23.89
CA THR A 127 -11.39 -2.69 -24.96
C THR A 127 -9.94 -2.76 -24.50
N ASN A 128 -9.09 -3.38 -25.32
CA ASN A 128 -7.65 -3.56 -25.05
C ASN A 128 -7.37 -4.25 -23.71
N VAL A 129 -8.20 -5.23 -23.37
CA VAL A 129 -8.09 -6.03 -22.15
C VAL A 129 -7.07 -7.14 -22.37
N LEU A 130 -6.11 -7.28 -21.47
CA LEU A 130 -5.13 -8.37 -21.49
C LEU A 130 -5.47 -9.39 -20.40
N ALA A 131 -4.99 -10.61 -20.55
CA ALA A 131 -4.94 -11.62 -19.50
C ALA A 131 -3.48 -11.90 -19.13
N GLY A 132 -3.17 -11.93 -17.85
CA GLY A 132 -1.80 -12.10 -17.36
C GLY A 132 -1.74 -12.21 -15.84
N GLU A 133 -0.70 -11.71 -15.22
CA GLU A 133 -0.51 -11.73 -13.77
C GLU A 133 -0.92 -10.39 -13.15
N VAL A 134 -1.85 -10.41 -12.22
CA VAL A 134 -2.33 -9.19 -11.54
C VAL A 134 -1.83 -9.16 -10.10
N TRP A 135 -1.09 -8.10 -9.77
CA TRP A 135 -0.55 -7.91 -8.44
C TRP A 135 -1.08 -6.64 -7.79
N VAL A 136 -1.58 -6.74 -6.56
CA VAL A 136 -1.88 -5.59 -5.72
C VAL A 136 -0.58 -5.13 -5.06
N CYS A 137 -0.19 -3.88 -5.31
CA CYS A 137 1.03 -3.26 -4.80
C CYS A 137 0.62 -2.28 -3.70
N SER A 138 0.79 -2.67 -2.43
CA SER A 138 0.20 -1.93 -1.31
C SER A 138 1.22 -1.65 -0.20
N GLY A 139 0.86 -0.72 0.68
CA GLY A 139 1.71 -0.28 1.78
C GLY A 139 1.73 1.22 1.96
N GLN A 140 2.88 1.77 2.38
CA GLN A 140 3.02 3.20 2.63
C GLN A 140 3.98 3.91 1.66
N SER A 141 4.54 5.02 2.08
CA SER A 141 5.35 5.93 1.23
C SER A 141 6.47 5.27 0.44
N ASN A 142 7.09 4.21 0.94
CA ASN A 142 8.11 3.48 0.19
C ASN A 142 7.54 2.63 -0.96
N MET A 143 6.29 2.17 -0.86
CA MET A 143 5.54 1.61 -1.98
C MET A 143 5.01 2.73 -2.90
N GLU A 144 4.67 3.90 -2.35
CA GLU A 144 4.13 5.04 -3.12
C GLU A 144 5.22 5.80 -3.89
N LEU A 145 6.51 5.72 -3.48
CA LEU A 145 7.63 6.47 -4.07
C LEU A 145 7.65 6.31 -5.60
N LEU A 146 7.71 7.45 -6.29
CA LEU A 146 7.52 7.51 -7.74
C LEU A 146 8.81 7.21 -8.50
N VAL A 147 8.71 6.70 -9.74
CA VAL A 147 9.87 6.42 -10.60
C VAL A 147 10.74 7.66 -10.80
N LYS A 148 10.17 8.84 -10.93
CA LYS A 148 10.95 10.11 -11.02
C LYS A 148 11.77 10.45 -9.76
N GLN A 149 11.59 9.71 -8.67
CA GLN A 149 12.29 9.87 -7.39
C GLN A 149 13.29 8.73 -7.10
N CYS A 150 13.34 7.71 -7.97
CA CYS A 150 14.25 6.59 -7.82
C CYS A 150 15.67 6.92 -8.30
N SER A 151 16.59 5.95 -8.21
CA SER A 151 17.93 6.07 -8.81
C SER A 151 17.84 6.06 -10.33
N ASN A 152 18.62 6.91 -10.99
CA ASN A 152 18.69 7.05 -12.46
C ASN A 152 17.32 7.25 -13.15
N PRO A 153 16.48 8.17 -12.67
CA PRO A 153 15.09 8.26 -13.11
C PRO A 153 14.95 8.56 -14.62
N ASP A 154 15.82 9.39 -15.20
CA ASP A 154 15.75 9.75 -16.63
C ASP A 154 15.99 8.54 -17.53
N LEU A 155 16.93 7.66 -17.16
CA LEU A 155 17.19 6.42 -17.90
C LEU A 155 15.99 5.47 -17.82
N GLU A 156 15.45 5.28 -16.61
CA GLU A 156 14.30 4.41 -16.36
C GLU A 156 13.04 4.91 -17.09
N ILE A 157 12.80 6.20 -17.07
CA ILE A 157 11.67 6.82 -17.78
C ILE A 157 11.83 6.66 -19.29
N LYS A 158 13.01 6.97 -19.84
CA LYS A 158 13.25 6.87 -21.28
C LYS A 158 13.07 5.46 -21.84
N SER A 159 13.44 4.45 -21.05
CA SER A 159 13.33 3.04 -21.45
C SER A 159 11.95 2.41 -21.18
N ALA A 160 11.03 3.12 -20.55
CA ALA A 160 9.75 2.57 -20.09
C ALA A 160 8.70 2.42 -21.18
N ASN A 161 8.99 1.61 -22.19
CA ASN A 161 8.05 1.25 -23.24
C ASN A 161 7.68 -0.24 -23.16
N HIS A 162 6.76 -0.56 -22.25
CA HIS A 162 6.35 -1.92 -21.96
C HIS A 162 4.82 -2.07 -22.09
N PRO A 163 4.26 -2.15 -23.32
CA PRO A 163 2.80 -2.13 -23.52
C PRO A 163 2.07 -3.33 -22.90
N ARG A 164 2.79 -4.37 -22.47
CA ARG A 164 2.23 -5.52 -21.75
C ARG A 164 2.22 -5.34 -20.23
N ILE A 165 2.79 -4.24 -19.71
CA ILE A 165 2.64 -3.84 -18.31
C ILE A 165 1.57 -2.77 -18.26
N ARG A 166 0.57 -2.98 -17.42
CA ARG A 166 -0.57 -2.09 -17.22
C ARG A 166 -0.65 -1.67 -15.76
N ILE A 167 -0.98 -0.41 -15.53
CA ILE A 167 -0.95 0.18 -14.18
C ILE A 167 -2.29 0.85 -13.88
N ASN A 168 -2.86 0.53 -12.73
CA ASN A 168 -3.99 1.23 -12.12
C ASN A 168 -3.57 1.71 -10.73
N SER A 169 -3.61 3.01 -10.47
CA SER A 169 -3.13 3.56 -9.20
C SER A 169 -4.10 4.58 -8.61
N SER A 170 -4.22 4.57 -7.29
CA SER A 170 -4.95 5.57 -6.52
C SER A 170 -4.09 6.75 -6.07
N SER A 171 -2.78 6.74 -6.33
CA SER A 171 -1.87 7.83 -5.97
C SER A 171 -2.34 9.15 -6.58
N PRO A 172 -2.41 10.26 -5.81
CA PRO A 172 -2.84 11.56 -6.32
C PRO A 172 -2.03 12.04 -7.54
N SER A 173 -0.72 11.79 -7.56
CA SER A 173 0.14 12.16 -8.68
C SER A 173 -0.21 11.38 -9.95
N PHE A 174 -0.50 10.09 -9.82
CA PHE A 174 -0.92 9.26 -10.95
C PHE A 174 -2.31 9.67 -11.43
N VAL A 175 -3.29 9.80 -10.54
CA VAL A 175 -4.66 10.16 -10.87
C VAL A 175 -4.72 11.53 -11.58
N LYS A 176 -3.90 12.49 -11.16
CA LYS A 176 -3.80 13.79 -11.82
C LYS A 176 -3.25 13.68 -13.25
N ALA A 177 -2.31 12.78 -13.50
CA ALA A 177 -1.63 12.61 -14.78
C ALA A 177 -2.40 11.69 -15.74
N SER A 178 -3.05 10.64 -15.23
CA SER A 178 -3.55 9.52 -16.03
C SER A 178 -5.02 9.15 -15.74
N GLY A 179 -5.69 9.85 -14.83
CA GLY A 179 -7.04 9.48 -14.40
C GLY A 179 -7.05 8.27 -13.46
N ARG A 180 -8.22 7.63 -13.34
CA ARG A 180 -8.44 6.43 -12.49
C ARG A 180 -8.47 5.13 -13.29
N GLU A 181 -8.19 5.21 -14.58
CA GLU A 181 -8.22 4.06 -15.48
C GLU A 181 -6.89 3.30 -15.47
N TRP A 182 -6.92 2.11 -16.03
CA TRP A 182 -5.69 1.39 -16.35
C TRP A 182 -4.97 2.06 -17.52
N VAL A 183 -3.65 2.20 -17.40
CA VAL A 183 -2.81 2.77 -18.46
C VAL A 183 -1.70 1.82 -18.87
N GLU A 184 -1.26 1.93 -20.10
CA GLU A 184 -0.06 1.26 -20.59
C GLU A 184 1.19 1.88 -19.97
N CYS A 185 2.20 1.04 -19.71
CA CYS A 185 3.49 1.52 -19.25
C CYS A 185 4.23 2.20 -20.42
N THR A 186 4.28 3.53 -20.38
CA THR A 186 4.97 4.38 -21.35
C THR A 186 5.83 5.42 -20.65
N PRO A 187 6.80 6.05 -21.34
CA PRO A 187 7.59 7.14 -20.77
C PRO A 187 6.77 8.31 -20.24
N GLN A 188 5.55 8.51 -20.73
CA GLN A 188 4.64 9.57 -20.30
C GLN A 188 3.97 9.28 -18.96
N CYS A 189 3.55 8.03 -18.71
CA CYS A 189 2.83 7.68 -17.49
C CYS A 189 3.79 7.30 -16.33
N ILE A 190 4.92 6.68 -16.65
CA ILE A 190 5.80 6.05 -15.67
C ILE A 190 6.42 6.98 -14.62
N PRO A 191 6.72 8.27 -14.91
CA PRO A 191 7.26 9.18 -13.92
C PRO A 191 6.41 9.30 -12.64
N ASN A 192 5.10 9.11 -12.77
CA ASN A 192 4.14 9.24 -11.68
C ASN A 192 3.65 7.88 -11.13
N CYS A 193 4.28 6.79 -11.53
CA CYS A 193 3.98 5.43 -11.05
C CYS A 193 4.88 5.06 -9.87
N SER A 194 4.41 4.10 -9.04
CA SER A 194 5.23 3.47 -8.01
C SER A 194 6.48 2.84 -8.61
N ALA A 195 7.65 3.22 -8.10
CA ALA A 195 8.92 2.66 -8.57
C ALA A 195 9.03 1.16 -8.23
N VAL A 196 8.68 0.76 -7.00
CA VAL A 196 8.72 -0.66 -6.60
C VAL A 196 7.77 -1.50 -7.45
N ALA A 197 6.53 -1.04 -7.63
CA ALA A 197 5.56 -1.76 -8.46
C ALA A 197 6.04 -1.89 -9.92
N TYR A 198 6.50 -0.79 -10.52
CA TYR A 198 6.99 -0.78 -11.90
C TYR A 198 8.16 -1.74 -12.10
N PHE A 199 9.21 -1.63 -11.28
CA PHE A 199 10.38 -2.49 -11.45
C PHE A 199 10.06 -3.96 -11.18
N PHE A 200 9.22 -4.26 -10.18
CA PHE A 200 8.72 -5.60 -9.93
C PHE A 200 7.97 -6.17 -11.15
N GLY A 201 7.04 -5.40 -11.70
CA GLY A 201 6.29 -5.82 -12.89
C GLY A 201 7.16 -5.97 -14.13
N ARG A 202 8.22 -5.16 -14.26
CA ARG A 202 9.18 -5.25 -15.37
C ARG A 202 10.00 -6.54 -15.33
N GLU A 203 10.52 -6.91 -14.16
CA GLU A 203 11.23 -8.18 -13.96
C GLU A 203 10.30 -9.36 -14.31
N LEU A 204 9.11 -9.43 -13.70
CA LEU A 204 8.15 -10.50 -13.99
C LEU A 204 7.71 -10.56 -15.47
N ASN A 205 7.52 -9.40 -16.11
CA ASN A 205 7.15 -9.38 -17.53
C ASN A 205 8.26 -9.95 -18.43
N ALA A 206 9.52 -9.67 -18.08
CA ALA A 206 10.68 -10.20 -18.80
C ALA A 206 10.82 -11.72 -18.61
N ASP A 207 10.72 -12.19 -17.36
CA ASP A 207 11.05 -13.58 -17.03
C ASP A 207 9.89 -14.54 -17.33
N LEU A 208 8.64 -14.12 -17.14
CA LEU A 208 7.47 -14.95 -17.42
C LEU A 208 6.92 -14.80 -18.84
N ASN A 209 7.31 -13.74 -19.55
CA ASN A 209 6.80 -13.40 -20.87
C ASN A 209 5.27 -13.33 -20.98
N VAL A 210 4.57 -12.84 -19.93
CA VAL A 210 3.11 -12.65 -19.87
C VAL A 210 2.77 -11.21 -19.56
N PRO A 211 1.55 -10.72 -19.87
CA PRO A 211 1.09 -9.42 -19.44
C PRO A 211 1.10 -9.29 -17.90
N ILE A 212 1.42 -8.10 -17.40
CA ILE A 212 1.43 -7.80 -15.95
C ILE A 212 0.52 -6.62 -15.65
N GLY A 213 -0.41 -6.82 -14.73
CA GLY A 213 -1.28 -5.80 -14.16
C GLY A 213 -0.83 -5.40 -12.76
N LEU A 214 -0.60 -4.12 -12.55
CA LEU A 214 -0.16 -3.56 -11.27
C LEU A 214 -1.25 -2.66 -10.70
N VAL A 215 -1.90 -3.11 -9.62
CA VAL A 215 -2.94 -2.37 -8.91
C VAL A 215 -2.32 -1.70 -7.69
N VAL A 216 -1.92 -0.44 -7.82
CA VAL A 216 -1.20 0.29 -6.77
C VAL A 216 -2.18 0.95 -5.81
N ARG A 217 -2.13 0.54 -4.55
CA ARG A 217 -2.92 1.07 -3.44
C ARG A 217 -1.97 1.33 -2.26
N ALA A 218 -1.31 2.47 -2.27
CA ALA A 218 -0.34 2.85 -1.26
C ALA A 218 -0.62 4.25 -0.73
N VAL A 219 -0.42 4.46 0.59
CA VAL A 219 -0.68 5.75 1.24
C VAL A 219 0.43 6.04 2.26
N GLY A 220 1.20 7.10 2.02
CA GLY A 220 2.32 7.49 2.88
C GLY A 220 1.90 7.83 4.31
N GLY A 221 2.77 7.55 5.27
CA GLY A 221 2.55 7.89 6.69
C GLY A 221 1.48 7.07 7.40
N THR A 222 1.08 5.91 6.86
CA THR A 222 0.04 5.06 7.46
C THR A 222 0.62 4.00 8.38
N VAL A 223 -0.15 3.62 9.40
CA VAL A 223 0.14 2.51 10.32
C VAL A 223 -0.66 1.27 9.92
N ILE A 224 -0.21 0.10 10.34
CA ILE A 224 -0.81 -1.20 9.96
C ILE A 224 -2.31 -1.29 10.25
N LYS A 225 -2.78 -0.75 11.37
CA LYS A 225 -4.19 -0.75 11.79
C LYS A 225 -5.13 -0.08 10.78
N GLN A 226 -4.65 0.86 9.97
CA GLN A 226 -5.46 1.52 8.95
C GLN A 226 -5.77 0.59 7.75
N TRP A 227 -4.98 -0.47 7.59
CA TRP A 227 -5.08 -1.45 6.51
C TRP A 227 -5.80 -2.75 6.91
N ALA A 228 -6.08 -2.92 8.20
CA ALA A 228 -6.81 -4.08 8.72
C ALA A 228 -8.29 -3.74 8.92
N PRO A 229 -9.22 -4.62 8.50
CA PRO A 229 -10.63 -4.45 8.84
C PRO A 229 -10.81 -4.49 10.37
N LYS A 230 -11.81 -3.77 10.88
CA LYS A 230 -12.01 -3.61 12.32
C LYS A 230 -13.25 -4.31 12.85
N SER A 231 -14.27 -4.49 12.01
CA SER A 231 -15.58 -4.99 12.43
C SER A 231 -16.31 -5.64 11.27
N GLY A 232 -17.33 -6.37 11.59
CA GLY A 232 -18.19 -7.10 10.68
C GLY A 232 -18.45 -8.50 11.22
N GLU A 233 -19.61 -9.05 10.96
CA GLU A 233 -20.00 -10.37 11.43
C GLU A 233 -18.99 -11.46 11.06
N TRP A 234 -18.41 -11.39 9.86
CA TRP A 234 -17.39 -12.31 9.37
C TRP A 234 -16.04 -12.22 10.11
N ILE A 235 -15.77 -11.09 10.81
CA ILE A 235 -14.60 -10.90 11.69
C ILE A 235 -14.93 -11.39 13.10
N GLU A 236 -16.10 -10.99 13.61
CA GLU A 236 -16.51 -11.27 14.99
C GLU A 236 -16.75 -12.77 15.24
N ASN A 237 -17.24 -13.49 14.22
CA ASN A 237 -17.49 -14.92 14.25
C ASN A 237 -16.28 -15.80 13.90
N ASP A 238 -15.15 -15.19 13.55
CA ASP A 238 -13.91 -15.91 13.23
C ASP A 238 -12.92 -15.82 14.40
N PRO A 239 -12.55 -16.95 15.05
CA PRO A 239 -11.65 -16.93 16.21
C PRO A 239 -10.27 -16.34 15.92
N GLU A 240 -9.76 -16.45 14.69
CA GLU A 240 -8.47 -15.89 14.28
C GLU A 240 -8.53 -14.40 13.99
N LEU A 241 -9.67 -13.89 13.53
CA LEU A 241 -9.87 -12.49 13.16
C LEU A 241 -10.53 -11.65 14.27
N LYS A 242 -11.31 -12.28 15.15
CA LYS A 242 -11.96 -11.62 16.29
C LYS A 242 -11.03 -10.70 17.08
N PRO A 243 -9.76 -11.03 17.35
CA PRO A 243 -8.85 -10.12 18.02
C PRO A 243 -8.66 -8.75 17.33
N LEU A 244 -8.88 -8.63 16.01
CA LEU A 244 -8.86 -7.31 15.34
C LEU A 244 -9.97 -6.41 15.86
N ASN A 245 -11.17 -6.96 16.04
CA ASN A 245 -12.31 -6.24 16.60
C ASN A 245 -12.10 -5.91 18.08
N ASP A 246 -11.60 -6.87 18.86
CA ASP A 246 -11.34 -6.69 20.29
C ASP A 246 -10.27 -5.61 20.52
N ASP A 247 -9.20 -5.62 19.74
CA ASP A 247 -8.14 -4.60 19.79
C ASP A 247 -8.66 -3.21 19.37
N TRP A 248 -9.53 -3.15 18.38
CA TRP A 248 -10.18 -1.91 18.00
C TRP A 248 -11.08 -1.37 19.12
N LYS A 249 -11.94 -2.19 19.72
CA LYS A 249 -12.78 -1.81 20.85
C LYS A 249 -11.93 -1.33 22.04
N ARG A 250 -10.90 -2.06 22.40
CA ARG A 250 -9.92 -1.66 23.43
C ARG A 250 -9.26 -0.33 23.09
N SER A 251 -8.92 -0.09 21.82
CA SER A 251 -8.32 1.18 21.40
C SER A 251 -9.28 2.36 21.59
N LEU A 252 -10.58 2.18 21.39
CA LEU A 252 -11.59 3.21 21.66
C LEU A 252 -11.64 3.59 23.15
N GLU A 253 -11.55 2.61 24.03
CA GLU A 253 -11.57 2.81 25.49
C GLU A 253 -10.29 3.51 25.98
N LEU A 254 -9.14 3.09 25.51
CA LEU A 254 -7.83 3.57 25.97
C LEU A 254 -7.39 4.90 25.34
N TYR A 255 -7.91 5.26 24.17
CA TYR A 255 -7.44 6.42 23.40
C TYR A 255 -7.53 7.75 24.16
N PRO A 256 -8.61 8.09 24.88
CA PRO A 256 -8.70 9.36 25.60
C PRO A 256 -7.58 9.52 26.64
N THR A 257 -7.30 8.44 27.39
CA THR A 257 -6.25 8.43 28.42
C THR A 257 -4.85 8.51 27.80
N SER A 258 -4.59 7.68 26.77
CA SER A 258 -3.30 7.65 26.06
C SER A 258 -3.01 9.00 25.40
N ARG A 259 -3.99 9.62 24.77
CA ARG A 259 -3.87 10.94 24.16
C ARG A 259 -3.54 12.02 25.18
N LYS A 260 -4.22 12.00 26.33
CA LYS A 260 -3.96 12.94 27.44
C LYS A 260 -2.53 12.78 27.96
N ALA A 261 -2.09 11.55 28.22
CA ALA A 261 -0.74 11.24 28.68
C ALA A 261 0.33 11.71 27.67
N TYR A 262 0.15 11.42 26.40
CA TYR A 262 1.05 11.86 25.33
C TYR A 262 1.12 13.38 25.20
N SER A 263 -0.01 14.07 25.29
CA SER A 263 -0.06 15.54 25.24
C SER A 263 0.64 16.18 26.45
N ALA A 264 0.50 15.61 27.64
CA ALA A 264 1.22 16.05 28.85
C ALA A 264 2.73 15.87 28.70
N TRP A 265 3.17 14.70 28.19
CA TRP A 265 4.58 14.45 27.90
C TRP A 265 5.14 15.44 26.86
N GLN A 266 4.42 15.72 25.77
CA GLN A 266 4.81 16.72 24.78
C GLN A 266 4.96 18.12 25.36
N ALA A 267 4.05 18.52 26.24
CA ALA A 267 4.11 19.84 26.91
C ALA A 267 5.37 19.96 27.79
N THR A 268 5.67 18.91 28.57
CA THR A 268 6.87 18.87 29.42
C THR A 268 8.15 18.91 28.58
N THR A 269 8.18 18.19 27.46
CA THR A 269 9.35 18.14 26.55
C THR A 269 9.62 19.46 25.86
N ARG A 270 8.57 20.21 25.48
CA ARG A 270 8.71 21.55 24.87
C ARG A 270 9.24 22.59 25.85
N GLN A 271 9.01 22.41 27.15
CA GLN A 271 9.50 23.31 28.21
C GLN A 271 10.94 23.05 28.61
N SER A 272 11.45 21.83 28.43
CA SER A 272 12.85 21.50 28.65
C SER A 272 13.71 22.10 27.52
N LYS A 273 14.39 23.19 27.78
CA LYS A 273 15.41 23.74 26.87
C LYS A 273 16.51 22.72 26.66
N ALA A 274 16.74 22.46 25.37
CA ALA A 274 17.92 21.80 24.80
C ALA A 274 18.07 20.28 24.96
N GLY A 275 18.00 19.58 23.86
CA GLY A 275 18.95 18.55 23.43
C GLY A 275 19.07 17.24 24.22
N SER A 276 18.42 17.07 25.35
CA SER A 276 18.36 15.77 26.01
C SER A 276 17.26 14.95 25.35
N ALA A 277 17.65 13.92 24.61
CA ALA A 277 16.75 12.84 24.21
C ALA A 277 16.10 12.30 25.49
N LEU A 278 14.84 12.66 25.73
CA LEU A 278 14.09 12.11 26.87
C LEU A 278 13.89 10.62 26.58
N THR A 279 14.64 9.79 27.30
CA THR A 279 14.36 8.36 27.38
C THR A 279 12.96 8.16 27.95
N GLY A 280 12.15 7.29 27.34
CA GLY A 280 10.82 6.96 27.84
C GLY A 280 9.65 7.73 27.20
N ALA A 281 9.78 8.17 25.95
CA ALA A 281 8.64 8.69 25.20
C ALA A 281 7.53 7.61 25.11
N PRO A 282 6.29 7.92 25.53
CA PRO A 282 5.21 6.98 25.33
C PRO A 282 4.91 6.83 23.84
N PRO A 283 4.40 5.66 23.39
CA PRO A 283 3.98 5.48 22.01
C PRO A 283 3.02 6.58 21.56
N VAL A 284 3.15 7.04 20.32
CA VAL A 284 2.23 8.02 19.73
C VAL A 284 0.83 7.42 19.68
N PRO A 285 -0.20 8.00 20.34
CA PRO A 285 -1.54 7.41 20.36
C PRO A 285 -2.12 7.34 18.94
N PHE A 286 -2.64 6.18 18.58
CA PHE A 286 -3.36 5.99 17.33
C PHE A 286 -4.84 6.31 17.52
N ASP A 287 -5.40 7.16 16.65
CA ASP A 287 -6.82 7.44 16.65
C ASP A 287 -7.62 6.22 16.11
N PRO A 288 -8.37 5.52 16.95
CA PRO A 288 -9.09 4.32 16.55
C PRO A 288 -10.22 4.59 15.53
N GLN A 289 -10.64 5.83 15.32
CA GLN A 289 -11.58 6.19 14.25
C GLN A 289 -10.96 6.00 12.86
N ARG A 290 -9.63 6.05 12.77
CA ARG A 290 -8.88 5.82 11.53
C ARG A 290 -8.61 4.33 11.25
N TRP A 291 -8.94 3.44 12.20
CA TRP A 291 -8.77 2.00 12.00
C TRP A 291 -9.60 1.50 10.83
N GLY A 292 -9.01 0.75 9.92
CA GLY A 292 -9.66 0.22 8.72
C GLY A 292 -9.97 1.25 7.63
N GLY A 293 -9.71 2.54 7.86
CA GLY A 293 -10.10 3.57 6.90
C GLY A 293 -9.46 3.44 5.53
N ILE A 294 -8.20 2.95 5.47
CA ILE A 294 -7.53 2.68 4.18
C ILE A 294 -8.05 1.36 3.59
N TYR A 295 -8.24 0.33 4.41
CA TYR A 295 -8.84 -0.93 3.97
C TYR A 295 -10.20 -0.68 3.30
N ASP A 296 -11.10 0.02 3.98
CA ASP A 296 -12.46 0.31 3.47
C ASP A 296 -12.43 1.16 2.18
N GLY A 297 -11.53 2.14 2.10
CA GLY A 297 -11.45 3.07 0.97
C GLY A 297 -10.62 2.63 -0.22
N GLN A 298 -9.63 1.75 -0.03
CA GLN A 298 -8.66 1.39 -1.07
C GLN A 298 -8.68 -0.11 -1.43
N ILE A 299 -8.97 -0.99 -0.47
CA ILE A 299 -8.86 -2.43 -0.65
C ILE A 299 -10.24 -3.06 -0.90
N THR A 300 -11.23 -2.77 -0.06
CA THR A 300 -12.59 -3.28 -0.22
C THR A 300 -13.17 -3.05 -1.64
N PRO A 301 -12.96 -1.87 -2.30
CA PRO A 301 -13.48 -1.65 -3.64
C PRO A 301 -12.86 -2.54 -4.74
N LEU A 302 -11.75 -3.21 -4.45
CA LEU A 302 -11.12 -4.16 -5.38
C LEU A 302 -11.74 -5.54 -5.29
N GLN A 303 -12.30 -5.90 -4.15
CA GLN A 303 -12.80 -7.25 -3.88
C GLN A 303 -14.14 -7.51 -4.59
N PRO A 304 -14.29 -8.65 -5.25
CA PRO A 304 -13.37 -9.79 -5.38
C PRO A 304 -12.60 -9.83 -6.72
N PHE A 305 -12.07 -8.71 -7.24
CA PHE A 305 -11.29 -8.71 -8.50
C PHE A 305 -10.14 -9.70 -8.43
N ALA A 306 -10.08 -10.66 -9.37
CA ALA A 306 -9.10 -11.75 -9.34
C ALA A 306 -7.66 -11.24 -9.41
N ILE A 307 -6.79 -11.76 -8.53
CA ILE A 307 -5.38 -11.35 -8.41
C ILE A 307 -4.46 -12.57 -8.30
N ARG A 308 -3.20 -12.41 -8.70
CA ARG A 308 -2.17 -13.39 -8.36
C ARG A 308 -1.77 -13.30 -6.90
N GLY A 309 -1.64 -12.08 -6.39
CA GLY A 309 -1.20 -11.86 -5.01
C GLY A 309 -0.97 -10.40 -4.66
N VAL A 310 -0.36 -10.19 -3.52
CA VAL A 310 -0.06 -8.87 -2.95
C VAL A 310 1.44 -8.73 -2.75
N ILE A 311 2.00 -7.58 -3.12
CA ILE A 311 3.31 -7.12 -2.64
C ILE A 311 3.09 -5.98 -1.64
N TRP A 312 3.75 -6.04 -0.47
CA TRP A 312 3.50 -5.18 0.67
C TRP A 312 4.77 -4.51 1.21
N TYR A 313 4.80 -3.18 1.22
CA TYR A 313 5.91 -2.41 1.76
C TYR A 313 5.41 -1.36 2.76
N GLN A 314 5.45 -1.71 4.06
CA GLN A 314 4.95 -0.86 5.15
C GLN A 314 5.60 -1.28 6.48
N GLY A 315 5.62 -0.38 7.46
CA GLY A 315 6.09 -0.61 8.83
C GLY A 315 6.88 0.56 9.39
N GLU A 316 7.36 1.49 8.55
CA GLU A 316 8.20 2.61 8.95
C GLU A 316 7.48 3.56 9.92
N THR A 317 6.19 3.81 9.67
CA THR A 317 5.39 4.68 10.56
C THR A 317 5.12 4.00 11.89
N ASP A 318 4.89 2.70 11.89
CA ASP A 318 4.73 1.93 13.13
C ASP A 318 6.03 1.93 13.93
N ALA A 319 7.18 1.67 13.28
CA ALA A 319 8.49 1.72 13.92
C ALA A 319 8.80 3.10 14.51
N ARG A 320 8.54 4.18 13.77
CA ARG A 320 8.76 5.55 14.27
C ARG A 320 7.87 5.93 15.44
N ASN A 321 6.70 5.32 15.54
CA ASN A 321 5.72 5.61 16.58
C ASN A 321 5.79 4.66 17.78
N GLY A 322 6.77 3.71 17.83
CA GLY A 322 6.87 2.71 18.89
C GLY A 322 5.69 1.73 18.90
N ARG A 323 5.30 1.23 17.71
CA ARG A 323 4.11 0.39 17.50
C ARG A 323 4.44 -0.98 16.90
N GLU A 324 5.59 -1.52 17.22
CA GLU A 324 6.02 -2.85 16.76
C GLU A 324 5.08 -3.96 17.21
N ASP A 325 4.47 -3.82 18.39
CA ASP A 325 3.46 -4.78 18.88
C ASP A 325 2.18 -4.76 18.05
N ASP A 326 1.81 -3.59 17.52
CA ASP A 326 0.73 -3.48 16.54
C ASP A 326 1.08 -4.25 15.25
N GLN A 327 2.31 -4.19 14.77
CA GLN A 327 2.78 -5.00 13.63
C GLN A 327 2.71 -6.49 13.93
N ARG A 328 3.25 -6.92 15.08
CA ARG A 328 3.29 -8.33 15.49
C ARG A 328 1.89 -8.93 15.60
N SER A 329 0.94 -8.18 16.16
CA SER A 329 -0.43 -8.66 16.37
C SER A 329 -1.32 -8.52 15.13
N THR A 330 -1.20 -7.42 14.37
CA THR A 330 -2.14 -7.06 13.30
C THR A 330 -1.72 -7.61 11.94
N LEU A 331 -0.42 -7.64 11.59
CA LEU A 331 0.01 -8.04 10.25
C LEU A 331 -0.45 -9.46 9.86
N PRO A 332 -0.26 -10.50 10.69
CA PRO A 332 -0.75 -11.84 10.34
C PRO A 332 -2.27 -11.88 10.15
N ARG A 333 -3.02 -11.21 11.02
CA ARG A 333 -4.49 -11.16 10.97
C ARG A 333 -5.00 -10.36 9.77
N MET A 334 -4.31 -9.28 9.42
CA MET A 334 -4.63 -8.48 8.23
C MET A 334 -4.49 -9.33 6.95
N ILE A 335 -3.43 -10.10 6.82
CA ILE A 335 -3.22 -11.00 5.67
C ILE A 335 -4.37 -12.01 5.58
N ARG A 336 -4.71 -12.69 6.67
CA ARG A 336 -5.85 -13.62 6.72
C ARG A 336 -7.17 -12.95 6.39
N ALA A 337 -7.41 -11.77 6.94
CA ALA A 337 -8.62 -11.00 6.70
C ALA A 337 -8.78 -10.58 5.23
N TRP A 338 -7.69 -10.14 4.58
CA TRP A 338 -7.72 -9.82 3.15
C TRP A 338 -8.04 -11.06 2.31
N ARG A 339 -7.37 -12.18 2.57
CA ARG A 339 -7.62 -13.46 1.87
C ARG A 339 -9.06 -13.92 2.02
N LYS A 340 -9.58 -13.89 3.25
CA LYS A 340 -10.97 -14.27 3.55
C LYS A 340 -11.97 -13.37 2.83
N ALA A 341 -11.77 -12.06 2.85
CA ALA A 341 -12.64 -11.09 2.19
C ALA A 341 -12.56 -11.17 0.65
N TRP A 342 -11.41 -11.59 0.12
CA TRP A 342 -11.23 -11.79 -1.32
C TRP A 342 -11.90 -13.06 -1.82
N GLY A 343 -11.89 -14.13 -1.03
CA GLY A 343 -12.50 -15.40 -1.39
C GLY A 343 -11.70 -16.25 -2.38
N GLU A 344 -10.41 -15.92 -2.60
CA GLU A 344 -9.51 -16.62 -3.53
C GLU A 344 -8.50 -17.54 -2.83
N GLY A 345 -8.79 -17.95 -1.61
CA GLY A 345 -7.91 -18.83 -0.83
C GLY A 345 -6.63 -18.14 -0.37
N GLU A 346 -5.57 -18.94 -0.22
CA GLU A 346 -4.28 -18.50 0.32
C GLU A 346 -3.38 -17.90 -0.78
N PHE A 347 -3.80 -16.83 -1.45
CA PHE A 347 -2.99 -16.17 -2.47
C PHE A 347 -1.66 -15.64 -1.89
N PRO A 348 -0.57 -15.56 -2.69
CA PRO A 348 0.73 -15.08 -2.24
C PRO A 348 0.68 -13.67 -1.63
N PHE A 349 1.35 -13.48 -0.48
CA PHE A 349 1.51 -12.19 0.16
C PHE A 349 3.00 -11.96 0.42
N LEU A 350 3.62 -11.11 -0.38
CA LEU A 350 5.06 -10.92 -0.39
C LEU A 350 5.43 -9.60 0.29
N LEU A 351 6.20 -9.69 1.37
CA LEU A 351 6.60 -8.56 2.19
C LEU A 351 7.94 -7.99 1.71
N VAL A 352 8.10 -6.68 1.81
CA VAL A 352 9.42 -6.03 1.80
C VAL A 352 9.83 -5.81 3.25
N GLN A 353 10.94 -6.42 3.69
CA GLN A 353 11.53 -6.14 4.99
C GLN A 353 11.90 -4.67 5.09
N LEU A 354 11.72 -4.04 6.25
CA LEU A 354 12.17 -2.68 6.44
C LEU A 354 13.68 -2.55 6.23
N ALA A 355 14.08 -1.69 5.30
CA ALA A 355 15.47 -1.30 5.11
C ALA A 355 15.98 -0.47 6.29
N ASN A 356 17.30 -0.27 6.39
CA ASN A 356 17.88 0.55 7.43
C ASN A 356 17.52 2.05 7.26
N ASP A 357 17.22 2.72 8.38
CA ASP A 357 17.07 4.18 8.47
C ASP A 357 18.09 4.73 9.47
N TRP A 358 19.14 5.37 8.97
CA TRP A 358 20.26 5.90 9.81
C TRP A 358 20.14 7.40 10.08
N GLY A 359 18.92 7.95 10.01
CA GLY A 359 18.69 9.35 10.39
C GLY A 359 19.25 10.38 9.42
N GLY A 360 19.38 10.07 8.13
CA GLY A 360 19.59 11.07 7.07
C GLY A 360 21.03 11.50 6.77
N SER A 361 22.03 10.85 7.33
CA SER A 361 23.43 11.09 6.91
C SER A 361 23.75 10.26 5.66
N GLY A 362 23.99 10.95 4.58
CA GLY A 362 24.23 10.54 3.20
C GLY A 362 24.82 9.16 2.89
N PHE A 363 24.65 8.75 1.64
CA PHE A 363 24.97 7.48 1.00
C PHE A 363 26.38 6.92 1.16
N ASN A 364 27.31 7.60 1.84
CA ASN A 364 28.74 7.30 1.83
C ASN A 364 29.34 6.91 3.21
N LYS A 365 28.52 6.57 4.20
CA LYS A 365 29.06 5.97 5.42
C LYS A 365 28.65 4.51 5.47
N PRO A 366 29.62 3.57 5.56
CA PRO A 366 29.32 2.19 5.92
C PRO A 366 28.57 2.18 7.26
N PRO A 367 27.73 1.17 7.51
CA PRO A 367 27.04 1.05 8.79
C PRO A 367 28.08 0.93 9.89
N ILE A 368 28.41 2.04 10.53
CA ILE A 368 28.97 1.97 11.85
C ILE A 368 27.81 1.49 12.69
N LEU A 369 27.86 0.22 13.09
CA LEU A 369 26.94 -0.30 14.10
C LEU A 369 27.01 0.69 15.26
N PRO A 370 25.89 1.30 15.67
CA PRO A 370 25.93 2.22 16.79
C PRO A 370 26.49 1.48 17.98
N ALA A 371 27.51 2.05 18.63
CA ALA A 371 28.11 1.50 19.84
C ALA A 371 27.16 1.49 21.04
N THR A 372 25.94 1.96 20.86
CA THR A 372 24.87 2.00 21.86
C THR A 372 23.86 0.89 21.60
N PRO A 373 23.44 0.14 22.62
CA PRO A 373 22.36 -0.85 22.51
C PRO A 373 21.11 -0.22 21.91
N PRO A 374 20.30 -0.99 21.16
CA PRO A 374 19.12 -0.49 20.43
C PRO A 374 17.91 -0.19 21.32
N ASP A 375 18.12 0.27 22.55
CA ASP A 375 17.11 0.40 23.60
C ASP A 375 15.88 1.27 23.21
N ASN A 376 15.97 2.02 22.10
CA ASN A 376 14.88 2.85 21.59
C ASN A 376 14.67 2.72 20.08
N GLN A 377 15.16 1.66 19.44
CA GLN A 377 14.97 1.46 18.01
C GLN A 377 13.92 0.39 17.74
N HIS A 378 12.72 0.82 17.44
CA HIS A 378 11.60 -0.08 17.10
C HIS A 378 11.73 -0.78 15.73
N TRP A 379 12.70 -0.37 14.90
CA TRP A 379 12.96 -0.90 13.56
C TRP A 379 13.26 -2.40 13.54
N PRO A 380 14.17 -2.93 14.36
CA PRO A 380 14.43 -4.36 14.45
C PRO A 380 13.20 -5.18 14.84
N TRP A 381 12.38 -4.67 15.76
CA TRP A 381 11.16 -5.35 16.20
C TRP A 381 10.08 -5.43 15.13
N VAL A 382 9.96 -4.40 14.27
CA VAL A 382 9.08 -4.46 13.11
C VAL A 382 9.61 -5.48 12.08
N ARG A 383 10.92 -5.55 11.83
CA ARG A 383 11.51 -6.58 10.97
C ARG A 383 11.29 -7.99 11.51
N GLU A 384 11.39 -8.16 12.83
CA GLU A 384 11.06 -9.43 13.48
C GLU A 384 9.58 -9.79 13.28
N ALA A 385 8.66 -8.84 13.51
CA ALA A 385 7.24 -9.03 13.27
C ALA A 385 6.92 -9.46 11.82
N GLN A 386 7.61 -8.87 10.83
CA GLN A 386 7.52 -9.27 9.43
C GLN A 386 8.00 -10.72 9.21
N ALA A 387 9.13 -11.09 9.81
CA ALA A 387 9.67 -12.46 9.74
C ALA A 387 8.75 -13.48 10.42
N ILE A 388 8.17 -13.13 11.56
CA ILE A 388 7.18 -13.97 12.27
C ILE A 388 5.93 -14.17 11.40
N ALA A 389 5.42 -13.12 10.75
CA ALA A 389 4.27 -13.24 9.85
C ALA A 389 4.54 -14.24 8.72
N CYS A 390 5.74 -14.23 8.12
CA CYS A 390 6.14 -15.19 7.09
C CYS A 390 6.19 -16.64 7.60
N LYS A 391 6.52 -16.85 8.89
CA LYS A 391 6.54 -18.18 9.50
C LYS A 391 5.14 -18.70 9.86
N LEU A 392 4.26 -17.79 10.27
CA LEU A 392 2.92 -18.15 10.78
C LEU A 392 1.87 -18.29 9.68
N ILE A 393 2.03 -17.58 8.56
CA ILE A 393 1.01 -17.47 7.52
C ILE A 393 1.49 -18.19 6.26
N PRO A 394 0.80 -19.24 5.80
CA PRO A 394 1.13 -19.92 4.55
C PRO A 394 1.21 -18.95 3.36
N ASN A 395 1.94 -19.31 2.32
CA ASN A 395 2.11 -18.49 1.11
C ASN A 395 2.46 -17.01 1.38
N THR A 396 3.23 -16.78 2.47
CA THR A 396 3.76 -15.48 2.82
C THR A 396 5.28 -15.55 2.83
N ALA A 397 5.93 -14.68 2.08
CA ALA A 397 7.38 -14.62 1.98
C ALA A 397 7.89 -13.18 2.03
N MET A 398 9.19 -12.99 2.17
CA MET A 398 9.76 -11.66 2.40
C MET A 398 11.05 -11.48 1.58
N ALA A 399 11.15 -10.35 0.90
CA ALA A 399 12.41 -9.88 0.33
C ALA A 399 13.22 -9.17 1.43
N CYS A 400 14.42 -9.65 1.71
CA CYS A 400 15.34 -9.03 2.65
C CYS A 400 15.93 -7.75 2.04
N THR A 401 15.86 -6.63 2.76
CA THR A 401 16.38 -5.33 2.31
C THR A 401 17.14 -4.58 3.41
N ILE A 402 17.57 -5.28 4.46
CA ILE A 402 18.24 -4.71 5.62
C ILE A 402 19.57 -4.01 5.25
N ASP A 403 20.26 -4.49 4.24
CA ASP A 403 21.50 -3.95 3.69
C ASP A 403 21.30 -2.73 2.78
N LEU A 404 20.06 -2.50 2.35
CA LEU A 404 19.65 -1.34 1.59
C LEU A 404 19.23 -0.20 2.54
N GLY A 405 19.07 1.01 2.04
CA GLY A 405 18.52 2.12 2.81
C GLY A 405 19.51 3.25 3.04
N GLY A 406 19.77 3.62 4.30
CA GLY A 406 20.54 4.81 4.71
C GLY A 406 19.66 6.02 5.04
N LYS A 407 18.49 6.12 4.45
CA LYS A 407 17.41 7.06 4.81
C LYS A 407 16.05 6.41 4.50
N ILE A 408 15.02 6.90 5.17
CA ILE A 408 13.68 6.30 5.10
C ILE A 408 13.17 6.15 3.66
N HIS A 409 13.38 7.14 2.81
CA HIS A 409 13.01 7.14 1.40
C HIS A 409 14.27 7.10 0.52
N PHE A 410 15.01 5.99 0.56
CA PHE A 410 16.15 5.81 -0.32
C PHE A 410 15.72 5.54 -1.78
N PRO A 411 16.46 6.06 -2.78
CA PRO A 411 16.03 6.01 -4.18
C PRO A 411 16.27 4.66 -4.88
N GLY A 412 17.08 3.76 -4.31
CA GLY A 412 17.43 2.45 -4.89
C GLY A 412 16.29 1.44 -4.91
N LYS A 413 15.16 1.81 -5.53
CA LYS A 413 13.96 0.95 -5.57
C LYS A 413 14.06 -0.19 -6.56
N GLN A 414 15.00 -0.11 -7.51
CA GLN A 414 15.34 -1.18 -8.42
C GLN A 414 15.76 -2.46 -7.68
N ASP A 415 16.67 -2.32 -6.69
CA ASP A 415 17.15 -3.47 -5.91
C ASP A 415 16.07 -4.10 -5.03
N VAL A 416 15.23 -3.27 -4.41
CA VAL A 416 14.07 -3.74 -3.65
C VAL A 416 13.14 -4.57 -4.52
N ALA A 417 12.78 -4.04 -5.69
CA ALA A 417 11.86 -4.66 -6.60
C ALA A 417 12.42 -5.95 -7.22
N ARG A 418 13.70 -5.97 -7.61
CA ARG A 418 14.37 -7.16 -8.12
C ARG A 418 14.39 -8.28 -7.09
N ARG A 419 14.72 -7.99 -5.80
CA ARG A 419 14.67 -8.98 -4.74
C ARG A 419 13.24 -9.52 -4.52
N LEU A 420 12.26 -8.64 -4.58
CA LEU A 420 10.85 -9.02 -4.44
C LEU A 420 10.37 -9.86 -5.63
N ALA A 421 10.80 -9.55 -6.85
CA ALA A 421 10.53 -10.35 -8.04
C ALA A 421 11.15 -11.75 -7.92
N ARG A 422 12.39 -11.87 -7.47
CA ARG A 422 13.02 -13.19 -7.23
C ARG A 422 12.26 -14.03 -6.21
N VAL A 423 11.70 -13.40 -5.16
CA VAL A 423 10.83 -14.10 -4.21
C VAL A 423 9.56 -14.61 -4.90
N ALA A 424 8.93 -13.78 -5.75
CA ALA A 424 7.76 -14.21 -6.53
C ALA A 424 8.12 -15.33 -7.52
N GLU A 425 9.19 -15.18 -8.27
CA GLU A 425 9.67 -16.17 -9.26
C GLU A 425 9.93 -17.55 -8.63
N SER A 426 10.58 -17.57 -7.46
CA SER A 426 10.85 -18.81 -6.75
C SER A 426 9.61 -19.39 -6.06
N GLN A 427 8.88 -18.58 -5.27
CA GLN A 427 7.84 -19.08 -4.37
C GLN A 427 6.46 -19.20 -5.03
N VAL A 428 6.19 -18.37 -6.06
CA VAL A 428 4.88 -18.34 -6.74
C VAL A 428 4.92 -19.00 -8.10
N TYR A 429 6.01 -18.78 -8.84
CA TYR A 429 6.16 -19.31 -10.19
C TYR A 429 7.09 -20.53 -10.26
N HIS A 430 7.67 -20.94 -9.12
CA HIS A 430 8.50 -22.14 -8.97
C HIS A 430 9.68 -22.20 -9.96
N LEU A 431 10.22 -21.03 -10.32
CA LEU A 431 11.43 -20.99 -11.13
C LEU A 431 12.65 -21.48 -10.30
N PRO A 432 13.60 -22.19 -10.91
CA PRO A 432 14.74 -22.78 -10.21
C PRO A 432 15.82 -21.75 -9.86
N ILE A 433 15.44 -20.76 -9.05
CA ILE A 433 16.32 -19.66 -8.62
C ILE A 433 16.37 -19.56 -7.10
N VAL A 434 17.47 -19.01 -6.57
CA VAL A 434 17.60 -18.69 -5.15
C VAL A 434 16.90 -17.36 -4.90
N ALA A 435 15.81 -17.39 -4.11
CA ALA A 435 14.97 -16.22 -3.84
C ALA A 435 15.63 -15.19 -2.93
N ASN A 436 16.23 -15.68 -1.84
CA ASN A 436 16.84 -14.86 -0.79
C ASN A 436 18.30 -15.26 -0.56
N GLY A 437 19.06 -14.39 0.07
CA GLY A 437 20.39 -14.72 0.57
C GLY A 437 20.35 -15.73 1.72
N PRO A 438 21.53 -16.04 2.31
CA PRO A 438 21.67 -17.00 3.41
C PRO A 438 20.71 -16.71 4.53
N THR A 439 19.98 -17.74 4.97
CA THR A 439 19.03 -17.66 6.09
C THR A 439 19.59 -18.49 7.25
N TYR A 440 19.73 -17.87 8.42
CA TYR A 440 20.16 -18.55 9.64
C TYR A 440 19.22 -19.71 9.97
N GLU A 441 19.78 -20.87 10.24
CA GLU A 441 19.07 -22.09 10.58
C GLU A 441 19.31 -22.50 12.03
N SER A 442 20.57 -22.66 12.42
CA SER A 442 20.96 -23.08 13.76
C SER A 442 22.34 -22.61 14.14
N MET A 443 22.66 -22.73 15.43
CA MET A 443 24.02 -22.57 15.91
C MET A 443 24.42 -23.72 16.83
N GLU A 444 25.71 -24.04 16.83
CA GLU A 444 26.35 -25.01 17.68
C GLU A 444 27.50 -24.35 18.43
N ASP A 445 27.59 -24.60 19.75
CA ASP A 445 28.72 -24.13 20.57
C ASP A 445 29.82 -25.21 20.50
N GLU A 446 30.96 -24.86 19.94
CA GLU A 446 32.17 -25.70 19.81
C GLU A 446 33.23 -25.35 20.89
N GLY A 447 32.82 -24.66 21.97
CA GLY A 447 33.68 -24.28 23.08
C GLY A 447 34.43 -22.98 22.89
N ASN A 448 35.35 -22.91 21.96
CA ASN A 448 36.11 -21.68 21.61
C ASN A 448 35.62 -21.02 20.30
N ALA A 449 34.62 -21.61 19.69
CA ALA A 449 34.01 -21.10 18.45
C ALA A 449 32.50 -21.38 18.47
N ILE A 450 31.76 -20.63 17.66
CA ILE A 450 30.34 -20.88 17.39
C ILE A 450 30.21 -21.20 15.90
N ARG A 451 29.64 -22.38 15.60
CA ARG A 451 29.28 -22.77 14.24
C ARG A 451 27.89 -22.24 13.94
N LEU A 452 27.77 -21.45 12.88
CA LEU A 452 26.48 -20.98 12.37
C LEU A 452 26.10 -21.74 11.10
N ASN A 453 24.94 -22.34 11.09
CA ASN A 453 24.39 -23.04 9.93
C ASN A 453 23.37 -22.13 9.22
N PHE A 454 23.43 -22.15 7.89
CA PHE A 454 22.56 -21.34 7.03
C PHE A 454 21.95 -22.19 5.93
N THR A 455 20.71 -21.92 5.58
CA THR A 455 20.06 -22.37 4.34
C THR A 455 20.19 -21.29 3.24
N SER A 456 19.81 -21.63 2.01
CA SER A 456 19.83 -20.70 0.86
C SER A 456 21.22 -20.11 0.56
N VAL A 457 22.26 -20.88 0.77
CA VAL A 457 23.66 -20.43 0.60
C VAL A 457 24.16 -20.43 -0.86
N GLY A 458 23.36 -20.95 -1.81
CA GLY A 458 23.76 -21.05 -3.22
C GLY A 458 25.07 -21.83 -3.39
N HIS A 459 26.08 -21.20 -3.97
CA HIS A 459 27.42 -21.78 -4.13
C HIS A 459 28.37 -21.49 -2.95
N GLY A 460 27.87 -20.98 -1.86
CA GLY A 460 28.65 -20.62 -0.65
C GLY A 460 28.37 -19.21 -0.16
N LEU A 461 28.96 -18.92 1.02
CA LEU A 461 28.90 -17.57 1.62
C LEU A 461 30.05 -16.73 1.06
N LEU A 462 29.74 -15.49 0.69
CA LEU A 462 30.72 -14.48 0.33
C LEU A 462 30.70 -13.38 1.38
N THR A 463 31.88 -12.95 1.83
CA THR A 463 32.05 -11.73 2.61
C THR A 463 32.51 -10.62 1.68
N HIS A 464 31.98 -9.43 1.89
CA HIS A 464 32.53 -8.22 1.29
C HIS A 464 33.40 -7.54 2.34
N ASP A 465 34.68 -7.35 2.01
CA ASP A 465 35.66 -6.65 2.86
C ASP A 465 35.35 -5.16 2.98
#